data_19390806d1a1723b9fbf074c3ef6c372
#
_entry.id   19390806d1a1723b9fbf074c3ef6c372
#
_cell.length_a   1.000
_cell.length_b   1.000
_cell.length_c   1.000
_cell.angle_alpha   90.00
_cell.angle_beta   90.00
_cell.angle_gamma   90.00
#
_symmetry.space_group_name_H-M   'P 1'
#
loop_
_entity.id
_entity.type
_entity.pdbx_description
1 polymer ?
#
loop_
_entity_poly.entity_id
_entity_poly.type
_entity_poly.pdbx_seq_one_letter_code
_entity_poly.pdbx_strand_id
1 'polypeptide(L)'
;MTASGASAGPARPVRSAARAMGAGVLRAETAATRFTLARHLPPDDLAPFIDYWWIIRWDLRGRPPHEQSVLPHPNLTLALEESGAGVFGVDRSIFTRRLTGAGQALGVRFRPGGFHPFYRKSIATLTDRVIPARQVFGLAADEACAAAMSPGADDDAMVAAAERLLRGFGAVPDPVAERVAEMVDQIRTDVEVRRVAALAEVFGVPERRLQRLFAEYVGVSPKWVLRRARLLEAARRADAGDVVDWAALALDLGYADQAHLTRDFTATLGVPPAKYASGG
;
A
#
# COMPACT_ATOMS: atom_id res chain seq x y z
N MET A 1 -43.36 -2.45 -14.49
CA MET A 1 -41.94 -2.19 -14.77
C MET A 1 -41.25 -2.14 -13.42
N THR A 2 -40.70 -3.28 -12.97
CA THR A 2 -40.05 -3.46 -11.68
C THR A 2 -38.55 -3.27 -11.88
N ALA A 3 -38.00 -2.22 -11.26
CA ALA A 3 -36.57 -1.98 -11.23
C ALA A 3 -35.94 -3.04 -10.31
N SER A 4 -35.12 -3.92 -10.89
CA SER A 4 -34.29 -4.88 -10.17
C SER A 4 -33.12 -4.11 -9.54
N GLY A 5 -33.19 -3.90 -8.22
CA GLY A 5 -32.06 -3.41 -7.44
C GLY A 5 -30.99 -4.50 -7.36
N ALA A 6 -29.86 -4.28 -8.05
CA ALA A 6 -28.67 -5.10 -7.86
C ALA A 6 -28.12 -4.84 -6.45
N SER A 7 -28.37 -5.75 -5.54
CA SER A 7 -27.71 -5.80 -4.22
C SER A 7 -26.25 -6.13 -4.45
N ALA A 8 -25.35 -5.18 -4.17
CA ALA A 8 -23.92 -5.45 -4.07
C ALA A 8 -23.71 -6.46 -2.93
N GLY A 9 -23.24 -7.65 -3.25
CA GLY A 9 -22.95 -8.69 -2.26
C GLY A 9 -21.81 -8.25 -1.32
N PRO A 10 -21.76 -8.77 -0.08
CA PRO A 10 -20.76 -8.41 0.92
C PRO A 10 -19.35 -8.77 0.46
N ALA A 11 -18.39 -7.90 0.76
CA ALA A 11 -16.96 -8.10 0.47
C ALA A 11 -16.47 -9.43 1.07
N ARG A 12 -15.84 -10.29 0.27
CA ARG A 12 -15.39 -11.63 0.70
C ARG A 12 -14.10 -11.55 1.52
N PRO A 13 -14.02 -12.14 2.73
CA PRO A 13 -12.79 -12.17 3.52
C PRO A 13 -11.72 -13.07 2.88
N VAL A 14 -10.48 -12.59 2.83
CA VAL A 14 -9.32 -13.33 2.32
C VAL A 14 -8.81 -14.31 3.38
N ARG A 15 -8.68 -15.58 3.04
CA ARG A 15 -8.34 -16.68 3.96
C ARG A 15 -6.88 -16.64 4.45
N SER A 16 -6.72 -16.86 5.76
CA SER A 16 -5.55 -17.13 6.63
C SER A 16 -4.76 -15.90 7.14
N ALA A 17 -4.67 -15.76 8.49
CA ALA A 17 -4.13 -14.61 9.20
C ALA A 17 -2.62 -14.33 8.92
N ALA A 18 -1.79 -15.33 8.74
CA ALA A 18 -0.36 -15.14 8.45
C ALA A 18 -0.11 -14.72 6.97
N ARG A 19 -0.92 -15.21 6.03
CA ARG A 19 -0.93 -14.72 4.64
C ARG A 19 -1.63 -13.36 4.51
N ALA A 20 -2.55 -13.02 5.43
CA ALA A 20 -3.26 -11.74 5.46
C ALA A 20 -2.35 -10.57 5.84
N MET A 21 -1.28 -10.78 6.61
CA MET A 21 -0.30 -9.74 6.94
C MET A 21 0.46 -9.20 5.70
N GLY A 22 0.53 -9.97 4.60
CA GLY A 22 0.99 -9.57 3.27
C GLY A 22 2.38 -8.93 3.20
N ALA A 23 2.94 -8.92 2.00
CA ALA A 23 4.22 -8.30 1.72
C ALA A 23 4.23 -6.82 2.15
N GLY A 24 5.04 -6.45 3.16
CA GLY A 24 5.20 -5.07 3.62
C GLY A 24 5.04 -4.87 5.13
N VAL A 25 4.31 -5.71 5.84
CA VAL A 25 4.27 -5.69 7.31
C VAL A 25 5.52 -6.38 7.83
N LEU A 26 6.43 -5.62 8.45
CA LEU A 26 7.65 -6.17 9.03
C LEU A 26 7.33 -6.94 10.31
N ARG A 27 8.03 -8.08 10.54
CA ARG A 27 7.82 -8.95 11.71
C ARG A 27 6.36 -9.38 11.87
N ALA A 28 5.78 -9.93 10.82
CA ALA A 28 4.36 -10.30 10.74
C ALA A 28 3.91 -11.23 11.89
N GLU A 29 4.74 -12.15 12.35
CA GLU A 29 4.46 -13.04 13.49
C GLU A 29 4.27 -12.27 14.80
N THR A 30 5.17 -11.34 15.10
CA THR A 30 5.07 -10.47 16.28
C THR A 30 3.85 -9.55 16.15
N ALA A 31 3.62 -8.99 14.98
CA ALA A 31 2.47 -8.13 14.69
C ALA A 31 1.15 -8.85 14.96
N ALA A 32 1.02 -10.13 14.56
CA ALA A 32 -0.19 -10.94 14.77
C ALA A 32 -0.55 -11.15 16.27
N THR A 33 0.39 -10.98 17.20
CA THR A 33 0.14 -11.04 18.65
C THR A 33 -0.31 -9.70 19.23
N ARG A 34 -0.26 -8.62 18.47
CA ARG A 34 -0.50 -7.25 18.93
C ARG A 34 -1.75 -6.62 18.36
N PHE A 35 -2.12 -6.98 17.13
CA PHE A 35 -3.33 -6.51 16.47
C PHE A 35 -3.87 -7.55 15.49
N THR A 36 -5.14 -7.43 15.14
CA THR A 36 -5.74 -8.17 14.04
C THR A 36 -5.69 -7.34 12.77
N LEU A 37 -5.56 -8.00 11.62
CA LEU A 37 -5.62 -7.37 10.30
C LEU A 37 -6.58 -8.17 9.42
N ALA A 38 -7.65 -7.51 8.98
CA ALA A 38 -8.54 -8.02 7.95
C ALA A 38 -8.30 -7.29 6.64
N ARG A 39 -8.57 -7.96 5.50
CA ARG A 39 -8.55 -7.37 4.16
C ARG A 39 -9.79 -7.76 3.39
N HIS A 40 -10.34 -6.80 2.68
CA HIS A 40 -11.53 -6.96 1.86
C HIS A 40 -11.22 -6.46 0.45
N LEU A 41 -11.71 -7.18 -0.57
CA LEU A 41 -11.58 -6.74 -1.95
C LEU A 41 -12.65 -5.69 -2.28
N PRO A 42 -12.34 -4.74 -3.15
CA PRO A 42 -13.33 -3.76 -3.58
C PRO A 42 -14.40 -4.42 -4.47
N PRO A 43 -15.61 -3.86 -4.51
CA PRO A 43 -16.60 -4.20 -5.53
C PRO A 43 -16.15 -3.71 -6.92
N ASP A 44 -16.76 -4.26 -7.97
CA ASP A 44 -16.33 -4.06 -9.36
C ASP A 44 -16.27 -2.59 -9.78
N ASP A 45 -17.19 -1.76 -9.29
CA ASP A 45 -17.25 -0.32 -9.58
C ASP A 45 -16.10 0.50 -8.95
N LEU A 46 -15.50 0.00 -7.87
CA LEU A 46 -14.37 0.62 -7.19
C LEU A 46 -13.03 -0.08 -7.49
N ALA A 47 -13.05 -1.27 -8.07
CA ALA A 47 -11.85 -2.04 -8.41
C ALA A 47 -10.86 -1.30 -9.35
N PRO A 48 -11.28 -0.40 -10.27
CA PRO A 48 -10.35 0.43 -11.03
C PRO A 48 -9.48 1.35 -10.18
N PHE A 49 -9.95 1.74 -8.99
CA PHE A 49 -9.28 2.70 -8.11
C PHE A 49 -8.56 2.03 -6.94
N ILE A 50 -9.13 0.95 -6.40
CA ILE A 50 -8.75 0.36 -5.11
C ILE A 50 -8.12 -1.01 -5.31
N ASP A 51 -7.02 -1.24 -4.59
CA ASP A 51 -6.35 -2.54 -4.50
C ASP A 51 -7.08 -3.43 -3.48
N TYR A 52 -7.24 -2.92 -2.25
CA TYR A 52 -8.02 -3.54 -1.18
C TYR A 52 -8.29 -2.56 -0.03
N TRP A 53 -9.26 -2.91 0.81
CA TRP A 53 -9.48 -2.33 2.12
C TRP A 53 -8.67 -3.12 3.15
N TRP A 54 -8.13 -2.45 4.17
CA TRP A 54 -7.57 -3.12 5.32
C TRP A 54 -8.14 -2.53 6.61
N ILE A 55 -8.39 -3.39 7.59
CA ILE A 55 -8.89 -3.00 8.89
C ILE A 55 -7.97 -3.59 9.93
N ILE A 56 -7.46 -2.75 10.82
CA ILE A 56 -6.70 -3.18 11.99
C ILE A 56 -7.49 -2.88 13.26
N ARG A 57 -7.39 -3.80 14.24
CA ARG A 57 -7.91 -3.60 15.60
C ARG A 57 -6.88 -4.07 16.59
N TRP A 58 -6.66 -3.29 17.63
CA TRP A 58 -5.74 -3.63 18.69
C TRP A 58 -6.34 -3.35 20.05
N ASP A 59 -5.95 -4.17 21.07
CA ASP A 59 -6.17 -3.93 22.49
C ASP A 59 -4.85 -4.21 23.23
N LEU A 60 -4.17 -3.14 23.56
CA LEU A 60 -2.91 -3.14 24.30
C LEU A 60 -3.05 -2.54 25.70
N ARG A 61 -4.28 -2.45 26.24
CA ARG A 61 -4.51 -1.97 27.59
C ARG A 61 -3.78 -2.87 28.60
N GLY A 62 -3.00 -2.28 29.48
CA GLY A 62 -2.14 -3.02 30.41
C GLY A 62 -0.91 -3.68 29.78
N ARG A 63 -0.62 -3.41 28.52
CA ARG A 63 0.56 -3.91 27.76
C ARG A 63 1.43 -2.74 27.30
N PRO A 64 2.74 -2.97 27.10
CA PRO A 64 3.59 -1.94 26.49
C PRO A 64 3.12 -1.52 25.09
N PRO A 65 3.38 -0.27 24.68
CA PRO A 65 3.16 0.18 23.31
C PRO A 65 3.84 -0.75 22.29
N HIS A 66 3.23 -0.86 21.11
CA HIS A 66 3.80 -1.61 20.00
C HIS A 66 4.11 -0.67 18.83
N GLU A 67 5.33 -0.74 18.31
CA GLU A 67 5.72 -0.02 17.10
C GLU A 67 5.66 -0.96 15.91
N GLN A 68 4.73 -0.70 15.00
CA GLN A 68 4.59 -1.45 13.77
C GLN A 68 5.21 -0.68 12.62
N SER A 69 6.21 -1.29 12.00
CA SER A 69 6.83 -0.76 10.78
C SER A 69 6.25 -1.45 9.55
N VAL A 70 6.01 -0.64 8.53
CA VAL A 70 5.47 -1.08 7.24
C VAL A 70 6.41 -0.58 6.16
N LEU A 71 6.76 -1.48 5.25
CA LEU A 71 7.56 -1.14 4.09
C LEU A 71 6.77 -0.21 3.15
N PRO A 72 7.40 0.86 2.63
CA PRO A 72 6.74 1.77 1.70
C PRO A 72 6.25 1.04 0.44
N HIS A 73 5.15 1.49 -0.14
CA HIS A 73 4.56 0.94 -1.35
C HIS A 73 4.25 2.08 -2.33
N PRO A 74 4.25 1.85 -3.65
CA PRO A 74 3.87 2.84 -4.65
C PRO A 74 2.34 3.04 -4.71
N ASN A 75 1.69 3.07 -3.55
CA ASN A 75 0.25 3.16 -3.39
C ASN A 75 -0.06 4.24 -2.36
N LEU A 76 -1.05 5.07 -2.63
CA LEU A 76 -1.60 5.96 -1.62
C LEU A 76 -2.59 5.22 -0.73
N THR A 77 -2.78 5.75 0.46
CA THR A 77 -3.76 5.22 1.41
C THR A 77 -4.63 6.36 1.95
N LEU A 78 -5.94 6.18 1.90
CA LEU A 78 -6.87 6.96 2.73
C LEU A 78 -7.07 6.16 4.01
N ALA A 79 -6.71 6.72 5.16
CA ALA A 79 -6.95 6.12 6.46
C ALA A 79 -8.05 6.87 7.21
N LEU A 80 -8.98 6.11 7.78
CA LEU A 80 -10.01 6.58 8.69
C LEU A 80 -9.67 6.03 10.08
N GLU A 81 -9.47 6.91 11.03
CA GLU A 81 -9.04 6.61 12.39
C GLU A 81 -9.84 7.46 13.39
N GLU A 82 -9.83 7.10 14.67
CA GLU A 82 -10.49 7.93 15.71
C GLU A 82 -9.97 9.36 15.74
N SER A 83 -8.70 9.59 15.36
CA SER A 83 -8.08 10.92 15.27
C SER A 83 -8.50 11.72 14.04
N GLY A 84 -9.24 11.13 13.10
CA GLY A 84 -9.70 11.75 11.87
C GLY A 84 -9.27 11.02 10.61
N ALA A 85 -9.64 11.56 9.45
CA ALA A 85 -9.34 10.99 8.15
C ALA A 85 -8.12 11.67 7.50
N GLY A 86 -7.15 10.86 7.04
CA GLY A 86 -5.93 11.33 6.38
C GLY A 86 -5.65 10.63 5.05
N VAL A 87 -5.15 11.38 4.07
CA VAL A 87 -4.57 10.84 2.83
C VAL A 87 -3.07 10.79 2.98
N PHE A 88 -2.53 9.58 2.97
CA PHE A 88 -1.11 9.29 3.07
C PHE A 88 -0.58 9.12 1.64
N GLY A 89 0.32 9.99 1.24
CA GLY A 89 1.06 9.86 -0.02
C GLY A 89 2.01 8.68 0.01
N VAL A 90 2.70 8.47 -1.11
CA VAL A 90 3.77 7.45 -1.14
C VAL A 90 4.90 7.92 -0.24
N ASP A 91 5.12 7.22 0.86
CA ASP A 91 6.28 7.45 1.73
C ASP A 91 7.50 6.71 1.14
N ARG A 92 8.63 7.40 1.02
CA ARG A 92 9.88 6.83 0.50
C ARG A 92 10.73 6.17 1.58
N SER A 93 10.39 6.39 2.84
CA SER A 93 10.98 5.78 4.03
C SER A 93 10.07 4.74 4.66
N ILE A 94 10.56 4.03 5.66
CA ILE A 94 9.73 3.12 6.47
C ILE A 94 8.67 3.94 7.21
N PHE A 95 7.42 3.57 7.02
CA PHE A 95 6.34 4.07 7.86
C PHE A 95 6.31 3.30 9.17
N THR A 96 6.34 4.01 10.30
CA THR A 96 6.22 3.40 11.62
C THR A 96 5.03 4.00 12.37
N ARG A 97 4.15 3.13 12.85
CA ARG A 97 3.00 3.49 13.67
C ARG A 97 3.15 2.94 15.07
N ARG A 98 3.02 3.81 16.07
CA ARG A 98 2.98 3.42 17.47
C ARG A 98 1.52 3.18 17.88
N LEU A 99 1.22 1.94 18.30
CA LEU A 99 -0.07 1.53 18.81
C LEU A 99 -0.05 1.56 20.34
N THR A 100 -1.07 2.16 20.95
CA THR A 100 -1.23 2.28 22.41
C THR A 100 -2.69 2.08 22.76
N GLY A 101 -2.98 1.61 24.00
CA GLY A 101 -4.35 1.44 24.46
C GLY A 101 -5.14 0.46 23.59
N ALA A 102 -6.36 0.81 23.24
CA ALA A 102 -7.21 0.07 22.30
C ALA A 102 -7.64 1.02 21.18
N GLY A 103 -7.90 0.48 20.00
CA GLY A 103 -8.37 1.26 18.87
C GLY A 103 -8.54 0.44 17.61
N GLN A 104 -8.99 1.11 16.56
CA GLN A 104 -9.15 0.53 15.23
C GLN A 104 -8.83 1.56 14.15
N ALA A 105 -8.55 1.09 12.94
CA ALA A 105 -8.38 1.93 11.76
C ALA A 105 -8.83 1.18 10.51
N LEU A 106 -9.44 1.89 9.58
CA LEU A 106 -9.71 1.42 8.22
C LEU A 106 -8.79 2.16 7.26
N GLY A 107 -8.11 1.42 6.39
CA GLY A 107 -7.36 1.98 5.28
C GLY A 107 -7.90 1.53 3.93
N VAL A 108 -8.01 2.49 3.04
CA VAL A 108 -8.30 2.29 1.62
C VAL A 108 -6.97 2.34 0.89
N ARG A 109 -6.47 1.20 0.41
CA ARG A 109 -5.27 1.16 -0.41
C ARG A 109 -5.65 1.36 -1.86
N PHE A 110 -5.24 2.48 -2.43
CA PHE A 110 -5.45 2.74 -3.84
C PHE A 110 -4.45 1.95 -4.70
N ARG A 111 -4.88 1.54 -5.88
CA ARG A 111 -3.98 1.04 -6.92
C ARG A 111 -3.01 2.15 -7.33
N PRO A 112 -1.81 1.84 -7.86
CA PRO A 112 -0.97 2.85 -8.48
C PRO A 112 -1.77 3.62 -9.54
N GLY A 113 -1.80 4.96 -9.43
CA GLY A 113 -2.63 5.81 -10.27
C GLY A 113 -4.12 5.92 -9.85
N GLY A 114 -4.64 4.98 -9.08
CA GLY A 114 -6.07 4.93 -8.73
C GLY A 114 -6.58 6.10 -7.87
N PHE A 115 -5.70 6.85 -7.21
CA PHE A 115 -6.08 8.05 -6.46
C PHE A 115 -6.14 9.31 -7.34
N HIS A 116 -5.49 9.32 -8.49
CA HIS A 116 -5.43 10.51 -9.37
C HIS A 116 -6.80 11.05 -9.78
N PRO A 117 -7.83 10.23 -10.13
CA PRO A 117 -9.17 10.73 -10.47
C PRO A 117 -9.87 11.50 -9.32
N PHE A 118 -9.51 11.21 -8.07
CA PHE A 118 -10.03 11.93 -6.91
C PHE A 118 -9.27 13.22 -6.63
N TYR A 119 -7.95 13.21 -6.79
CA TYR A 119 -7.09 14.34 -6.45
C TYR A 119 -6.96 15.36 -7.58
N ARG A 120 -6.92 14.90 -8.85
CA ARG A 120 -6.84 15.72 -10.08
C ARG A 120 -5.66 16.68 -10.14
N LYS A 121 -4.58 16.32 -9.43
CA LYS A 121 -3.29 17.02 -9.43
C LYS A 121 -2.19 15.98 -9.40
N SER A 122 -0.96 16.39 -9.72
CA SER A 122 0.17 15.48 -9.67
C SER A 122 0.33 14.85 -8.28
N ILE A 123 0.36 13.52 -8.25
CA ILE A 123 0.52 12.72 -7.03
C ILE A 123 1.88 12.99 -6.38
N ALA A 124 2.90 13.45 -7.14
CA ALA A 124 4.19 13.85 -6.59
C ALA A 124 4.08 14.95 -5.52
N THR A 125 3.00 15.75 -5.53
CA THR A 125 2.76 16.76 -4.48
C THR A 125 2.40 16.18 -3.13
N LEU A 126 2.02 14.90 -3.07
CA LEU A 126 1.67 14.15 -1.86
C LEU A 126 2.81 13.24 -1.37
N THR A 127 3.89 13.07 -2.13
CA THR A 127 5.02 12.20 -1.75
C THR A 127 5.63 12.66 -0.42
N ASP A 128 5.84 11.71 0.51
CA ASP A 128 6.32 11.93 1.88
C ASP A 128 5.44 12.89 2.69
N ARG A 129 4.15 12.96 2.37
CA ARG A 129 3.21 13.86 3.05
C ARG A 129 1.93 13.14 3.44
N VAL A 130 1.36 13.60 4.55
CA VAL A 130 -0.01 13.27 4.96
C VAL A 130 -0.81 14.56 4.91
N ILE A 131 -1.96 14.53 4.28
CA ILE A 131 -2.89 15.65 4.24
C ILE A 131 -4.23 15.22 4.86
N PRO A 132 -4.97 16.13 5.52
CA PRO A 132 -6.35 15.84 5.93
C PRO A 132 -7.19 15.44 4.72
N ALA A 133 -7.94 14.33 4.83
CA ALA A 133 -8.79 13.84 3.73
C ALA A 133 -9.84 14.88 3.31
N ARG A 134 -10.22 15.77 4.23
CA ARG A 134 -11.11 16.91 3.97
C ARG A 134 -10.61 17.85 2.87
N GLN A 135 -9.31 17.93 2.63
CA GLN A 135 -8.77 18.75 1.53
C GLN A 135 -9.10 18.17 0.15
N VAL A 136 -9.46 16.88 0.07
CA VAL A 136 -9.83 16.19 -1.17
C VAL A 136 -11.34 15.98 -1.23
N PHE A 137 -11.94 15.48 -0.16
CA PHE A 137 -13.32 15.00 -0.12
C PHE A 137 -14.30 15.95 0.60
N GLY A 138 -13.82 17.10 1.11
CA GLY A 138 -14.67 18.02 1.87
C GLY A 138 -15.17 17.40 3.19
N LEU A 139 -16.32 17.86 3.66
CA LEU A 139 -16.96 17.39 4.90
C LEU A 139 -17.35 15.90 4.86
N ALA A 140 -17.60 15.36 3.67
CA ALA A 140 -17.94 13.96 3.50
C ALA A 140 -16.85 13.01 4.05
N ALA A 141 -15.57 13.45 4.10
CA ALA A 141 -14.50 12.68 4.72
C ALA A 141 -14.68 12.53 6.23
N ASP A 142 -15.13 13.60 6.90
CA ASP A 142 -15.36 13.61 8.34
C ASP A 142 -16.57 12.74 8.70
N GLU A 143 -17.63 12.81 7.88
CA GLU A 143 -18.84 11.99 8.03
C GLU A 143 -18.53 10.50 7.83
N ALA A 144 -17.76 10.17 6.80
CA ALA A 144 -17.32 8.78 6.55
C ALA A 144 -16.44 8.26 7.70
N CYS A 145 -15.55 9.11 8.22
CA CYS A 145 -14.68 8.77 9.34
C CYS A 145 -15.52 8.51 10.61
N ALA A 146 -16.45 9.39 10.94
CA ALA A 146 -17.36 9.22 12.09
C ALA A 146 -18.21 7.95 11.97
N ALA A 147 -18.70 7.63 10.77
CA ALA A 147 -19.47 6.42 10.52
C ALA A 147 -18.61 5.15 10.63
N ALA A 148 -17.40 5.15 10.07
CA ALA A 148 -16.48 4.02 10.13
C ALA A 148 -15.96 3.77 11.56
N MET A 149 -15.78 4.82 12.36
CA MET A 149 -15.26 4.74 13.73
C MET A 149 -16.39 4.72 14.78
N SER A 150 -17.64 4.56 14.36
CA SER A 150 -18.76 4.47 15.32
C SER A 150 -18.61 3.27 16.25
N PRO A 151 -18.99 3.39 17.53
CA PRO A 151 -18.91 2.28 18.48
C PRO A 151 -19.66 1.04 17.97
N GLY A 152 -18.99 -0.11 17.94
CA GLY A 152 -19.56 -1.36 17.49
C GLY A 152 -19.62 -1.56 15.96
N ALA A 153 -19.05 -0.66 15.16
CA ALA A 153 -18.95 -0.85 13.72
C ALA A 153 -18.12 -2.12 13.43
N ASP A 154 -18.73 -3.05 12.69
CA ASP A 154 -18.04 -4.20 12.12
C ASP A 154 -17.30 -3.85 10.84
N ASP A 155 -16.63 -4.83 10.23
CA ASP A 155 -15.86 -4.62 9.01
C ASP A 155 -16.72 -4.12 7.86
N ASP A 156 -17.91 -4.67 7.71
CA ASP A 156 -18.83 -4.33 6.61
C ASP A 156 -19.34 -2.90 6.76
N ALA A 157 -19.66 -2.46 7.96
CA ALA A 157 -20.09 -1.09 8.25
C ALA A 157 -18.96 -0.08 7.98
N MET A 158 -17.73 -0.41 8.39
CA MET A 158 -16.54 0.43 8.15
C MET A 158 -16.26 0.56 6.65
N VAL A 159 -16.25 -0.55 5.91
CA VAL A 159 -16.04 -0.58 4.46
C VAL A 159 -17.14 0.20 3.75
N ALA A 160 -18.42 -0.04 4.10
CA ALA A 160 -19.55 0.66 3.50
C ALA A 160 -19.48 2.19 3.69
N ALA A 161 -18.95 2.68 4.83
CA ALA A 161 -18.75 4.12 5.05
C ALA A 161 -17.73 4.70 4.05
N ALA A 162 -16.61 4.02 3.85
CA ALA A 162 -15.58 4.46 2.89
C ALA A 162 -16.06 4.31 1.42
N GLU A 163 -16.81 3.27 1.09
CA GLU A 163 -17.43 3.10 -0.23
C GLU A 163 -18.39 4.23 -0.57
N ARG A 164 -19.26 4.62 0.38
CA ARG A 164 -20.17 5.76 0.19
C ARG A 164 -19.40 7.05 -0.10
N LEU A 165 -18.30 7.31 0.65
CA LEU A 165 -17.45 8.47 0.42
C LEU A 165 -16.92 8.48 -1.01
N LEU A 166 -16.34 7.37 -1.46
CA LEU A 166 -15.69 7.31 -2.76
C LEU A 166 -16.70 7.37 -3.91
N ARG A 167 -17.85 6.68 -3.79
CA ARG A 167 -18.92 6.76 -4.79
C ARG A 167 -19.53 8.15 -4.84
N GLY A 168 -19.74 8.79 -3.68
CA GLY A 168 -20.28 10.15 -3.59
C GLY A 168 -19.40 11.21 -4.27
N PHE A 169 -18.09 10.94 -4.39
CA PHE A 169 -17.18 11.83 -5.12
C PHE A 169 -17.39 11.76 -6.64
N GLY A 170 -17.88 10.66 -7.18
CA GLY A 170 -18.18 10.51 -8.59
C GLY A 170 -16.94 10.46 -9.50
N ALA A 171 -15.85 9.87 -9.02
CA ALA A 171 -14.64 9.68 -9.83
C ALA A 171 -14.92 8.73 -11.00
N VAL A 172 -14.35 9.05 -12.16
CA VAL A 172 -14.45 8.23 -13.37
C VAL A 172 -13.10 7.53 -13.60
N PRO A 173 -13.06 6.24 -13.95
CA PRO A 173 -11.83 5.54 -14.30
C PRO A 173 -11.03 6.28 -15.37
N ASP A 174 -9.72 6.36 -15.17
CA ASP A 174 -8.78 7.03 -16.09
C ASP A 174 -7.93 5.95 -16.78
N PRO A 175 -8.07 5.79 -18.12
CA PRO A 175 -7.28 4.79 -18.85
C PRO A 175 -5.76 4.98 -18.72
N VAL A 176 -5.31 6.22 -18.47
CA VAL A 176 -3.88 6.47 -18.22
C VAL A 176 -3.47 5.94 -16.85
N ALA A 177 -4.31 6.11 -15.84
CA ALA A 177 -4.07 5.53 -14.51
C ALA A 177 -4.02 4.00 -14.57
N GLU A 178 -4.93 3.36 -15.31
CA GLU A 178 -4.92 1.91 -15.53
C GLU A 178 -3.62 1.45 -16.17
N ARG A 179 -3.18 2.11 -17.24
CA ARG A 179 -1.90 1.80 -17.90
C ARG A 179 -0.70 2.00 -16.97
N VAL A 180 -0.72 2.99 -16.09
CA VAL A 180 0.33 3.19 -15.08
C VAL A 180 0.29 2.08 -14.02
N ALA A 181 -0.88 1.62 -13.61
CA ALA A 181 -1.02 0.46 -12.73
C ALA A 181 -0.39 -0.80 -13.37
N GLU A 182 -0.66 -1.07 -14.65
CA GLU A 182 -0.05 -2.16 -15.40
C GLU A 182 1.49 -2.05 -15.42
N MET A 183 2.03 -0.84 -15.62
CA MET A 183 3.49 -0.61 -15.57
C MET A 183 4.09 -0.94 -14.20
N VAL A 184 3.40 -0.58 -13.12
CA VAL A 184 3.86 -0.91 -11.76
C VAL A 184 3.73 -2.41 -11.49
N ASP A 185 2.67 -3.06 -11.97
CA ASP A 185 2.50 -4.50 -11.83
C ASP A 185 3.53 -5.28 -12.64
N GLN A 186 3.90 -4.81 -13.85
CA GLN A 186 4.98 -5.39 -14.64
C GLN A 186 6.32 -5.36 -13.87
N ILE A 187 6.65 -4.26 -13.21
CA ILE A 187 7.85 -4.17 -12.35
C ILE A 187 7.81 -5.21 -11.21
N ARG A 188 6.63 -5.52 -10.68
CA ARG A 188 6.46 -6.42 -9.54
C ARG A 188 6.49 -7.90 -9.93
N THR A 189 6.05 -8.23 -11.13
CA THR A 189 5.86 -9.61 -11.60
C THR A 189 6.94 -10.10 -12.56
N ASP A 190 7.55 -9.20 -13.31
CA ASP A 190 8.55 -9.54 -14.31
C ASP A 190 9.98 -9.25 -13.80
N VAL A 191 10.72 -10.32 -13.52
CA VAL A 191 12.10 -10.26 -13.03
C VAL A 191 13.09 -9.71 -14.08
N GLU A 192 12.73 -9.69 -15.37
CA GLU A 192 13.57 -9.16 -16.44
C GLU A 192 13.48 -7.64 -16.53
N VAL A 193 12.42 -7.03 -16.03
CA VAL A 193 12.26 -5.56 -15.98
C VAL A 193 13.09 -4.99 -14.83
N ARG A 194 14.41 -4.92 -15.02
CA ARG A 194 15.38 -4.49 -13.99
C ARG A 194 15.79 -3.03 -14.09
N ARG A 195 15.45 -2.33 -15.18
CA ARG A 195 15.84 -0.94 -15.46
C ARG A 195 14.74 -0.18 -16.17
N VAL A 196 14.78 1.13 -16.04
CA VAL A 196 13.77 2.02 -16.63
C VAL A 196 13.68 1.87 -18.13
N ALA A 197 14.82 1.68 -18.81
CA ALA A 197 14.88 1.46 -20.25
C ALA A 197 14.07 0.21 -20.66
N ALA A 198 14.23 -0.92 -19.94
CA ALA A 198 13.49 -2.15 -20.24
C ALA A 198 11.96 -1.94 -20.08
N LEU A 199 11.55 -1.23 -19.04
CA LEU A 199 10.13 -0.88 -18.87
C LEU A 199 9.62 0.02 -20.00
N ALA A 200 10.43 0.97 -20.42
CA ALA A 200 10.13 1.87 -21.54
C ALA A 200 9.95 1.10 -22.86
N GLU A 201 10.80 0.11 -23.11
CA GLU A 201 10.72 -0.79 -24.27
C GLU A 201 9.44 -1.64 -24.25
N VAL A 202 9.15 -2.30 -23.12
CA VAL A 202 7.94 -3.15 -22.96
C VAL A 202 6.66 -2.36 -23.25
N PHE A 203 6.57 -1.12 -22.78
CA PHE A 203 5.36 -0.30 -22.96
C PHE A 203 5.38 0.60 -24.19
N GLY A 204 6.47 0.59 -24.97
CA GLY A 204 6.59 1.41 -26.19
C GLY A 204 6.54 2.91 -25.91
N VAL A 205 7.10 3.37 -24.77
CA VAL A 205 7.09 4.78 -24.38
C VAL A 205 8.49 5.29 -24.09
N PRO A 206 8.84 6.54 -24.47
CA PRO A 206 10.12 7.12 -24.12
C PRO A 206 10.30 7.24 -22.60
N GLU A 207 11.50 7.00 -22.07
CA GLU A 207 11.80 7.07 -20.62
C GLU A 207 11.35 8.40 -19.98
N ARG A 208 11.53 9.52 -20.69
CA ARG A 208 11.09 10.84 -20.20
C ARG A 208 9.57 10.92 -20.02
N ARG A 209 8.79 10.26 -20.88
CA ARG A 209 7.34 10.17 -20.73
C ARG A 209 6.98 9.28 -19.57
N LEU A 210 7.66 8.13 -19.42
CA LEU A 210 7.49 7.23 -18.29
C LEU A 210 7.73 7.93 -16.94
N GLN A 211 8.83 8.70 -16.84
CA GLN A 211 9.12 9.50 -15.63
C GLN A 211 8.00 10.49 -15.29
N ARG A 212 7.43 11.18 -16.32
CA ARG A 212 6.31 12.10 -16.10
C ARG A 212 5.03 11.38 -15.66
N LEU A 213 4.70 10.25 -16.29
CA LEU A 213 3.55 9.44 -15.89
C LEU A 213 3.66 8.97 -14.44
N PHE A 214 4.83 8.48 -14.04
CA PHE A 214 5.05 8.05 -12.66
C PHE A 214 5.00 9.21 -11.66
N ALA A 215 5.55 10.37 -11.98
CA ALA A 215 5.41 11.56 -11.12
C ALA A 215 3.94 11.98 -10.99
N GLU A 216 3.20 12.00 -12.11
CA GLU A 216 1.81 12.45 -12.16
C GLU A 216 0.88 11.49 -11.41
N TYR A 217 0.98 10.18 -11.67
CA TYR A 217 0.01 9.17 -11.23
C TYR A 217 0.45 8.36 -10.00
N VAL A 218 1.75 8.16 -9.78
CA VAL A 218 2.28 7.34 -8.68
C VAL A 218 2.90 8.19 -7.57
N GLY A 219 3.50 9.32 -7.95
CA GLY A 219 4.17 10.23 -7.02
C GLY A 219 5.67 9.97 -6.83
N VAL A 220 6.18 8.83 -7.32
CA VAL A 220 7.60 8.46 -7.24
C VAL A 220 8.12 8.05 -8.61
N SER A 221 9.45 8.04 -8.80
CA SER A 221 10.05 7.68 -10.09
C SER A 221 9.96 6.17 -10.38
N PRO A 222 9.97 5.75 -11.66
CA PRO A 222 10.07 4.34 -12.05
C PRO A 222 11.28 3.65 -11.41
N LYS A 223 12.42 4.36 -11.33
CA LYS A 223 13.63 3.84 -10.68
C LYS A 223 13.42 3.52 -9.20
N TRP A 224 12.64 4.34 -8.49
CA TRP A 224 12.28 4.08 -7.09
C TRP A 224 11.43 2.81 -6.97
N VAL A 225 10.41 2.64 -7.84
CA VAL A 225 9.55 1.45 -7.83
C VAL A 225 10.35 0.18 -8.12
N LEU A 226 11.24 0.21 -9.12
CA LEU A 226 12.15 -0.90 -9.45
C LEU A 226 13.05 -1.26 -8.26
N ARG A 227 13.70 -0.26 -7.65
CA ARG A 227 14.53 -0.47 -6.46
C ARG A 227 13.73 -1.10 -5.33
N ARG A 228 12.52 -0.61 -5.12
CA ARG A 228 11.62 -1.08 -4.08
C ARG A 228 11.17 -2.53 -4.30
N ALA A 229 10.85 -2.92 -5.54
CA ALA A 229 10.49 -4.30 -5.89
C ALA A 229 11.63 -5.28 -5.57
N ARG A 230 12.88 -4.91 -5.89
CA ARG A 230 14.06 -5.72 -5.57
C ARG A 230 14.25 -5.92 -4.06
N LEU A 231 14.08 -4.84 -3.27
CA LEU A 231 14.22 -4.92 -1.81
C LEU A 231 13.13 -5.77 -1.17
N LEU A 232 11.89 -5.71 -1.70
CA LEU A 232 10.81 -6.60 -1.28
C LEU A 232 11.13 -8.06 -1.54
N GLU A 233 11.65 -8.36 -2.73
CA GLU A 233 12.03 -9.73 -3.08
C GLU A 233 13.18 -10.23 -2.20
N ALA A 234 14.17 -9.38 -1.92
CA ALA A 234 15.25 -9.71 -0.99
C ALA A 234 14.72 -10.02 0.42
N ALA A 235 13.81 -9.19 0.94
CA ALA A 235 13.19 -9.41 2.24
C ALA A 235 12.34 -10.70 2.25
N ARG A 236 11.57 -10.96 1.19
CA ARG A 236 10.76 -12.17 1.05
C ARG A 236 11.63 -13.45 1.07
N ARG A 237 12.77 -13.43 0.38
CA ARG A 237 13.71 -14.57 0.41
C ARG A 237 14.36 -14.75 1.79
N ALA A 238 14.65 -13.64 2.48
CA ALA A 238 15.13 -13.70 3.87
C ALA A 238 14.09 -14.30 4.82
N ASP A 239 12.81 -13.94 4.66
CA ASP A 239 11.70 -14.44 5.49
C ASP A 239 11.35 -15.91 5.20
N ALA A 240 11.80 -16.50 4.08
CA ALA A 240 11.55 -17.90 3.74
C ALA A 240 12.31 -18.90 4.63
N GLY A 241 13.27 -18.41 5.45
CA GLY A 241 13.98 -19.21 6.44
C GLY A 241 15.15 -20.05 5.89
N ASP A 242 15.42 -19.95 4.58
CA ASP A 242 16.56 -20.61 3.96
C ASP A 242 17.85 -19.80 4.18
N VAL A 243 19.01 -20.48 4.13
CA VAL A 243 20.30 -19.80 4.11
C VAL A 243 20.45 -19.02 2.81
N VAL A 244 20.44 -17.70 2.90
CA VAL A 244 20.50 -16.82 1.74
C VAL A 244 21.95 -16.55 1.34
N ASP A 245 22.34 -16.93 0.13
CA ASP A 245 23.56 -16.42 -0.50
C ASP A 245 23.29 -14.97 -1.00
N TRP A 246 23.68 -14.00 -0.19
CA TRP A 246 23.45 -12.59 -0.45
C TRP A 246 24.22 -12.07 -1.67
N ALA A 247 25.37 -12.70 -2.03
CA ALA A 247 26.13 -12.31 -3.22
C ALA A 247 25.41 -12.76 -4.50
N ALA A 248 24.97 -14.01 -4.55
CA ALA A 248 24.19 -14.54 -5.65
C ALA A 248 22.85 -13.78 -5.78
N LEU A 249 22.16 -13.57 -4.66
CA LEU A 249 20.89 -12.82 -4.66
C LEU A 249 21.06 -11.37 -5.15
N ALA A 250 22.15 -10.69 -4.80
CA ALA A 250 22.42 -9.35 -5.31
C ALA A 250 22.49 -9.31 -6.83
N LEU A 251 23.21 -10.25 -7.42
CA LEU A 251 23.32 -10.38 -8.88
C LEU A 251 21.97 -10.72 -9.53
N ASP A 252 21.24 -11.67 -8.97
CA ASP A 252 19.89 -12.06 -9.42
C ASP A 252 18.92 -10.86 -9.42
N LEU A 253 19.01 -10.00 -8.43
CA LEU A 253 18.18 -8.80 -8.33
C LEU A 253 18.74 -7.61 -9.14
N GLY A 254 19.84 -7.79 -9.88
CA GLY A 254 20.42 -6.77 -10.74
C GLY A 254 21.16 -5.66 -10.00
N TYR A 255 21.72 -5.97 -8.80
CA TYR A 255 22.73 -5.15 -8.14
C TYR A 255 24.11 -5.46 -8.69
N ALA A 256 25.02 -4.49 -8.63
CA ALA A 256 26.40 -4.70 -9.06
C ALA A 256 27.14 -5.72 -8.18
N ASP A 257 26.87 -5.69 -6.88
CA ASP A 257 27.48 -6.55 -5.88
C ASP A 257 26.62 -6.61 -4.59
N GLN A 258 27.02 -7.48 -3.66
CA GLN A 258 26.39 -7.63 -2.35
C GLN A 258 26.45 -6.33 -1.52
N ALA A 259 27.54 -5.56 -1.61
CA ALA A 259 27.69 -4.32 -0.85
C ALA A 259 26.69 -3.26 -1.29
N HIS A 260 26.35 -3.21 -2.57
CA HIS A 260 25.31 -2.33 -3.12
C HIS A 260 23.92 -2.76 -2.62
N LEU A 261 23.59 -4.05 -2.67
CA LEU A 261 22.34 -4.56 -2.08
C LEU A 261 22.26 -4.23 -0.59
N THR A 262 23.34 -4.48 0.15
CA THR A 262 23.38 -4.25 1.61
C THR A 262 23.16 -2.78 1.97
N ARG A 263 23.78 -1.86 1.24
CA ARG A 263 23.57 -0.41 1.44
C ARG A 263 22.12 -0.01 1.18
N ASP A 264 21.54 -0.47 0.07
CA ASP A 264 20.15 -0.18 -0.30
C ASP A 264 19.16 -0.77 0.69
N PHE A 265 19.37 -2.01 1.09
CA PHE A 265 18.55 -2.72 2.06
C PHE A 265 18.59 -2.03 3.42
N THR A 266 19.79 -1.73 3.94
CA THR A 266 19.97 -1.05 5.23
C THR A 266 19.37 0.36 5.21
N ALA A 267 19.56 1.12 4.13
CA ALA A 267 18.98 2.45 3.99
C ALA A 267 17.43 2.42 3.98
N THR A 268 16.84 1.31 3.53
CA THR A 268 15.38 1.19 3.41
C THR A 268 14.75 0.49 4.63
N LEU A 269 15.38 -0.55 5.18
CA LEU A 269 14.84 -1.36 6.28
C LEU A 269 15.46 -1.05 7.65
N GLY A 270 16.48 -0.18 7.68
CA GLY A 270 17.16 0.21 8.93
C GLY A 270 18.14 -0.82 9.48
N VAL A 271 18.18 -2.04 8.92
CA VAL A 271 19.05 -3.14 9.35
C VAL A 271 19.69 -3.84 8.15
N PRO A 272 20.93 -4.35 8.25
CA PRO A 272 21.55 -5.13 7.18
C PRO A 272 20.78 -6.41 6.86
N PRO A 273 20.83 -6.92 5.60
CA PRO A 273 20.12 -8.12 5.18
C PRO A 273 20.38 -9.35 6.05
N ALA A 274 21.63 -9.62 6.40
CA ALA A 274 21.99 -10.76 7.23
C ALA A 274 21.41 -10.67 8.65
N LYS A 275 21.38 -9.45 9.23
CA LYS A 275 20.76 -9.21 10.53
C LYS A 275 19.24 -9.32 10.46
N TYR A 276 18.64 -8.86 9.36
CA TYR A 276 17.20 -9.01 9.12
C TYR A 276 16.79 -10.49 9.07
N ALA A 277 17.53 -11.32 8.31
CA ALA A 277 17.29 -12.75 8.19
C ALA A 277 17.46 -13.53 9.50
N SER A 278 18.33 -13.08 10.41
CA SER A 278 18.51 -13.71 11.73
C SER A 278 17.45 -13.33 12.78
N GLY A 279 16.42 -12.57 12.41
CA GLY A 279 15.33 -12.17 13.31
C GLY A 279 15.72 -11.08 14.31
N GLY A 280 16.74 -10.29 14.02
CA GLY A 280 17.40 -9.28 14.86
C GLY A 280 16.60 -8.11 15.34
#